data_f65936567be5aa96f4fdd8e4121f0b43
#
_entry.id   f65936567be5aa96f4fdd8e4121f0b43
#
_cell.length_a   1.000
_cell.length_b   1.000
_cell.length_c   1.000
_cell.angle_alpha   90.00
_cell.angle_beta   90.00
_cell.angle_gamma   90.00
#
_symmetry.space_group_name_H-M   'P 1'
#
loop_
_entity.id
_entity.type
_entity.pdbx_description
1 polymer ?
#
loop_
_entity_poly.entity_id
_entity_poly.type
_entity_poly.pdbx_seq_one_letter_code
_entity_poly.pdbx_strand_id
1 'polypeptide(L)'
;FLAPLHLPIAGEHGARRRSAAGLLFAVNAPDLQPITAAAQRLADQHPGLRFERKEAAVALHYRHAPTLEALCRDTLQAAVQQVPGVVLLQGKCVFEAKPAAVDKGRAIAAFMQEPPFATRTPIFVGDDVTDEAGFAAVVQLRGHGIKVGAGPTLATHRCDTPAALLAWLETALAQQPQGAGADTPASGRTTA
;
A
#
# COMPACT_ATOMS: atom_id res chain seq x y z
N PHE A 1 -13.06 5.68 5.65
CA PHE A 1 -12.29 6.12 6.83
C PHE A 1 -11.64 7.50 6.66
N LEU A 2 -11.30 7.92 5.42
CA LEU A 2 -10.59 9.18 5.17
C LEU A 2 -11.48 10.31 4.61
N ALA A 3 -12.76 10.08 4.35
CA ALA A 3 -13.69 11.15 4.05
C ALA A 3 -14.00 11.96 5.35
N PRO A 4 -13.95 13.28 5.32
CA PRO A 4 -13.87 14.18 4.17
C PRO A 4 -12.46 14.62 3.75
N LEU A 5 -11.40 13.94 4.19
CA LEU A 5 -10.02 14.33 3.90
C LEU A 5 -9.67 14.07 2.43
N HIS A 6 -9.26 15.11 1.71
CA HIS A 6 -8.79 15.03 0.33
C HIS A 6 -7.27 14.75 0.25
N LEU A 7 -6.81 13.74 0.99
CA LEU A 7 -5.39 13.36 0.99
C LEU A 7 -5.01 12.61 -0.29
N PRO A 8 -3.76 12.76 -0.76
CA PRO A 8 -3.17 11.82 -1.70
C PRO A 8 -3.21 10.41 -1.14
N ILE A 9 -3.61 9.44 -1.96
CA ILE A 9 -3.79 8.06 -1.50
C ILE A 9 -3.38 7.08 -2.59
N ALA A 10 -2.76 5.97 -2.20
CA ALA A 10 -2.55 4.80 -3.04
C ALA A 10 -3.30 3.61 -2.43
N GLY A 11 -4.16 3.00 -3.22
CA GLY A 11 -4.91 1.79 -2.88
C GLY A 11 -4.36 0.56 -3.61
N GLU A 12 -4.74 -0.63 -3.15
CA GLU A 12 -4.40 -1.91 -3.76
C GLU A 12 -2.91 -2.04 -4.09
N HIS A 13 -2.06 -1.86 -3.08
CA HIS A 13 -0.59 -1.86 -3.21
C HIS A 13 -0.03 -0.80 -4.18
N GLY A 14 -0.79 0.21 -4.56
CA GLY A 14 -0.38 1.22 -5.54
C GLY A 14 -0.93 0.99 -6.94
N ALA A 15 -1.82 -0.01 -7.14
CA ALA A 15 -2.50 -0.21 -8.43
C ALA A 15 -3.37 0.98 -8.81
N ARG A 16 -3.88 1.70 -7.82
CA ARG A 16 -4.62 2.95 -7.99
C ARG A 16 -4.03 4.03 -7.10
N ARG A 17 -3.92 5.22 -7.63
CA ARG A 17 -3.37 6.36 -6.90
C ARG A 17 -4.13 7.64 -7.22
N ARG A 18 -4.44 8.42 -6.19
CA ARG A 18 -4.93 9.79 -6.32
C ARG A 18 -3.84 10.76 -5.87
N SER A 19 -3.42 11.67 -6.76
CA SER A 19 -2.43 12.71 -6.44
C SER A 19 -3.01 13.80 -5.52
N ALA A 20 -2.15 14.71 -5.04
CA ALA A 20 -2.59 15.89 -4.29
C ALA A 20 -3.49 16.82 -5.13
N ALA A 21 -3.31 16.86 -6.45
CA ALA A 21 -4.15 17.60 -7.38
C ALA A 21 -5.47 16.89 -7.73
N GLY A 22 -5.75 15.73 -7.12
CA GLY A 22 -6.96 14.96 -7.37
C GLY A 22 -6.93 14.08 -8.62
N LEU A 23 -5.81 14.04 -9.37
CA LEU A 23 -5.66 13.20 -10.55
C LEU A 23 -5.63 11.72 -10.17
N LEU A 24 -6.40 10.91 -10.89
CA LEU A 24 -6.47 9.48 -10.70
C LEU A 24 -5.54 8.76 -11.69
N PHE A 25 -4.75 7.83 -11.17
CA PHE A 25 -3.89 6.93 -11.93
C PHE A 25 -4.27 5.50 -11.61
N ALA A 26 -4.33 4.66 -12.61
CA ALA A 26 -4.53 3.23 -12.47
C ALA A 26 -3.52 2.49 -13.32
N VAL A 27 -2.98 1.40 -12.79
CA VAL A 27 -2.15 0.48 -13.56
C VAL A 27 -3.04 -0.36 -14.47
N ASN A 28 -2.62 -0.57 -15.71
CA ASN A 28 -3.30 -1.52 -16.58
C ASN A 28 -3.09 -2.94 -16.02
N ALA A 29 -4.12 -3.47 -15.38
CA ALA A 29 -4.06 -4.78 -14.72
C ALA A 29 -4.22 -5.90 -15.76
N PRO A 30 -3.49 -7.02 -15.63
CA PRO A 30 -3.74 -8.23 -16.40
C PRO A 30 -5.17 -8.74 -16.19
N ASP A 31 -5.67 -9.56 -17.12
CA ASP A 31 -6.94 -10.25 -16.92
C ASP A 31 -6.84 -11.28 -15.79
N LEU A 32 -7.47 -10.99 -14.67
CA LEU A 32 -7.48 -11.85 -13.48
C LEU A 32 -8.62 -12.89 -13.50
N GLN A 33 -9.38 -13.00 -14.59
CA GLN A 33 -10.54 -13.91 -14.67
C GLN A 33 -10.20 -15.37 -14.40
N PRO A 34 -9.09 -15.95 -14.91
CA PRO A 34 -8.72 -17.33 -14.59
C PRO A 34 -8.48 -17.56 -13.10
N ILE A 35 -7.81 -16.60 -12.44
CA ILE A 35 -7.50 -16.65 -11.00
C ILE A 35 -8.78 -16.45 -10.19
N THR A 36 -9.63 -15.49 -10.60
CA THR A 36 -10.94 -15.24 -9.99
C THR A 36 -11.79 -16.49 -9.99
N ALA A 37 -11.90 -17.17 -11.14
CA ALA A 37 -12.67 -18.40 -11.26
C ALA A 37 -12.13 -19.55 -10.41
N ALA A 38 -10.80 -19.68 -10.29
CA ALA A 38 -10.18 -20.70 -9.44
C ALA A 38 -10.42 -20.43 -7.95
N ALA A 39 -10.23 -19.19 -7.50
CA ALA A 39 -10.44 -18.78 -6.11
C ALA A 39 -11.92 -18.93 -5.69
N GLN A 40 -12.83 -18.48 -6.54
CA GLN A 40 -14.27 -18.58 -6.27
C GLN A 40 -14.72 -20.02 -6.15
N ARG A 41 -14.37 -20.90 -7.13
CA ARG A 41 -14.71 -22.33 -7.08
C ARG A 41 -14.20 -22.99 -5.80
N LEU A 42 -12.97 -22.67 -5.38
CA LEU A 42 -12.42 -23.27 -4.16
C LEU A 42 -13.17 -22.78 -2.92
N ALA A 43 -13.52 -21.49 -2.84
CA ALA A 43 -14.29 -20.93 -1.75
C ALA A 43 -15.71 -21.52 -1.68
N ASP A 44 -16.36 -21.76 -2.82
CA ASP A 44 -17.69 -22.38 -2.90
C ASP A 44 -17.70 -23.83 -2.41
N GLN A 45 -16.57 -24.54 -2.57
CA GLN A 45 -16.44 -25.96 -2.17
C GLN A 45 -16.06 -26.14 -0.70
N HIS A 46 -15.50 -25.12 -0.06
CA HIS A 46 -14.93 -25.24 1.29
C HIS A 46 -15.45 -24.16 2.23
N PRO A 47 -16.41 -24.48 3.11
CA PRO A 47 -16.86 -23.58 4.18
C PRO A 47 -15.66 -23.11 5.04
N GLY A 48 -15.59 -21.80 5.30
CA GLY A 48 -14.49 -21.18 6.03
C GLY A 48 -13.42 -20.54 5.14
N LEU A 49 -13.39 -20.81 3.84
CA LEU A 49 -12.70 -19.97 2.88
C LEU A 49 -13.55 -18.75 2.50
N ARG A 50 -12.90 -17.61 2.30
CA ARG A 50 -13.56 -16.39 1.83
C ARG A 50 -12.83 -15.83 0.61
N PHE A 51 -13.53 -15.80 -0.50
CA PHE A 51 -13.07 -15.11 -1.71
C PHE A 51 -13.35 -13.61 -1.62
N GLU A 52 -12.41 -12.80 -2.08
CA GLU A 52 -12.54 -11.35 -2.19
C GLU A 52 -12.00 -10.88 -3.54
N ARG A 53 -12.88 -10.30 -4.36
CA ARG A 53 -12.50 -9.64 -5.61
C ARG A 53 -12.24 -8.16 -5.33
N LYS A 54 -11.01 -7.71 -5.60
CA LYS A 54 -10.63 -6.30 -5.65
C LYS A 54 -10.60 -5.82 -7.10
N GLU A 55 -10.38 -4.54 -7.34
CA GLU A 55 -10.31 -4.03 -8.72
C GLU A 55 -9.09 -4.59 -9.47
N ALA A 56 -7.92 -4.58 -8.83
CA ALA A 56 -6.66 -5.02 -9.43
C ALA A 56 -6.06 -6.28 -8.78
N ALA A 57 -6.79 -6.97 -7.89
CA ALA A 57 -6.29 -8.15 -7.18
C ALA A 57 -7.41 -9.14 -6.87
N VAL A 58 -6.99 -10.37 -6.53
CA VAL A 58 -7.87 -11.44 -6.07
C VAL A 58 -7.30 -12.00 -4.78
N ALA A 59 -8.08 -12.01 -3.70
CA ALA A 59 -7.66 -12.56 -2.42
C ALA A 59 -8.51 -13.79 -2.03
N LEU A 60 -7.87 -14.78 -1.41
CA LEU A 60 -8.47 -15.95 -0.84
C LEU A 60 -8.02 -16.11 0.61
N HIS A 61 -8.96 -15.88 1.53
CA HIS A 61 -8.72 -15.94 2.96
C HIS A 61 -9.03 -17.34 3.49
N TYR A 62 -8.12 -17.88 4.30
CA TYR A 62 -8.26 -19.21 4.92
C TYR A 62 -8.24 -19.15 6.46
N ARG A 63 -8.47 -17.98 7.06
CA ARG A 63 -8.43 -17.76 8.53
C ARG A 63 -9.35 -18.72 9.30
N HIS A 64 -10.52 -19.03 8.75
CA HIS A 64 -11.49 -19.93 9.37
C HIS A 64 -11.36 -21.38 8.93
N ALA A 65 -10.39 -21.69 8.05
CA ALA A 65 -10.06 -23.02 7.57
C ALA A 65 -8.53 -23.16 7.41
N PRO A 66 -7.72 -23.02 8.48
CA PRO A 66 -6.26 -22.97 8.39
C PRO A 66 -5.63 -24.23 7.84
N THR A 67 -6.29 -25.37 7.95
CA THR A 67 -5.84 -26.66 7.37
C THR A 67 -5.85 -26.68 5.84
N LEU A 68 -6.55 -25.74 5.21
CA LEU A 68 -6.63 -25.59 3.75
C LEU A 68 -5.56 -24.64 3.18
N GLU A 69 -4.61 -24.16 3.98
CA GLU A 69 -3.57 -23.24 3.52
C GLU A 69 -2.82 -23.77 2.28
N ALA A 70 -2.36 -25.02 2.34
CA ALA A 70 -1.63 -25.62 1.22
C ALA A 70 -2.49 -25.71 -0.04
N LEU A 71 -3.74 -26.12 0.09
CA LEU A 71 -4.68 -26.21 -1.03
C LEU A 71 -4.96 -24.84 -1.65
N CYS A 72 -5.16 -23.80 -0.83
CA CYS A 72 -5.34 -22.42 -1.30
C CYS A 72 -4.12 -21.92 -2.07
N ARG A 73 -2.93 -22.14 -1.51
CA ARG A 73 -1.67 -21.75 -2.15
C ARG A 73 -1.52 -22.45 -3.52
N ASP A 74 -1.62 -23.76 -3.54
CA ASP A 74 -1.35 -24.56 -4.74
C ASP A 74 -2.36 -24.27 -5.85
N THR A 75 -3.64 -24.07 -5.49
CA THR A 75 -4.69 -23.69 -6.44
C THR A 75 -4.43 -22.31 -7.05
N LEU A 76 -4.13 -21.31 -6.22
CA LEU A 76 -3.86 -19.97 -6.71
C LEU A 76 -2.53 -19.87 -7.45
N GLN A 77 -1.49 -20.58 -7.00
CA GLN A 77 -0.21 -20.62 -7.69
C GLN A 77 -0.33 -21.19 -9.10
N ALA A 78 -1.09 -22.28 -9.26
CA ALA A 78 -1.35 -22.86 -10.59
C ALA A 78 -2.12 -21.90 -11.50
N ALA A 79 -3.09 -21.15 -10.96
CA ALA A 79 -3.84 -20.16 -11.72
C ALA A 79 -2.98 -18.94 -12.10
N VAL A 80 -2.13 -18.46 -11.19
CA VAL A 80 -1.20 -17.33 -11.42
C VAL A 80 -0.19 -17.66 -12.50
N GLN A 81 0.31 -18.90 -12.59
CA GLN A 81 1.24 -19.31 -13.64
C GLN A 81 0.66 -19.19 -15.06
N GLN A 82 -0.67 -19.18 -15.20
CA GLN A 82 -1.34 -19.01 -16.48
C GLN A 82 -1.55 -17.55 -16.88
N VAL A 83 -1.27 -16.60 -15.99
CA VAL A 83 -1.50 -15.17 -16.22
C VAL A 83 -0.18 -14.40 -16.12
N PRO A 84 0.46 -14.08 -17.25
CA PRO A 84 1.70 -13.30 -17.24
C PRO A 84 1.53 -11.97 -16.52
N GLY A 85 2.55 -11.56 -15.76
CA GLY A 85 2.56 -10.29 -15.05
C GLY A 85 1.77 -10.27 -13.74
N VAL A 86 1.33 -11.43 -13.23
CA VAL A 86 0.71 -11.59 -11.91
C VAL A 86 1.65 -12.33 -10.96
N VAL A 87 1.64 -11.95 -9.70
CA VAL A 87 2.36 -12.64 -8.62
C VAL A 87 1.40 -12.99 -7.49
N LEU A 88 1.71 -14.09 -6.79
CA LEU A 88 1.00 -14.50 -5.58
C LEU A 88 1.75 -14.00 -4.35
N LEU A 89 1.06 -13.28 -3.49
CA LEU A 89 1.55 -12.87 -2.17
C LEU A 89 0.90 -13.72 -1.09
N GLN A 90 1.68 -14.07 -0.07
CA GLN A 90 1.20 -14.67 1.16
C GLN A 90 1.16 -13.61 2.26
N GLY A 91 -0.04 -13.35 2.76
CA GLY A 91 -0.28 -12.53 3.96
C GLY A 91 -0.70 -13.38 5.15
N LYS A 92 -1.14 -12.73 6.22
CA LYS A 92 -1.62 -13.41 7.43
C LYS A 92 -2.97 -14.08 7.18
N CYS A 93 -2.97 -15.39 6.95
CA CYS A 93 -4.14 -16.22 6.62
C CYS A 93 -4.85 -15.80 5.32
N VAL A 94 -4.11 -15.34 4.32
CA VAL A 94 -4.60 -14.95 3.01
C VAL A 94 -3.54 -15.17 1.95
N PHE A 95 -3.95 -15.58 0.76
CA PHE A 95 -3.17 -15.47 -0.47
C PHE A 95 -3.81 -14.44 -1.36
N GLU A 96 -3.01 -13.55 -1.93
CA GLU A 96 -3.46 -12.47 -2.80
C GLU A 96 -2.68 -12.49 -4.12
N ALA A 97 -3.40 -12.66 -5.22
CA ALA A 97 -2.86 -12.53 -6.57
C ALA A 97 -3.03 -11.08 -7.05
N LYS A 98 -1.93 -10.44 -7.43
CA LYS A 98 -1.90 -9.04 -7.86
C LYS A 98 -0.92 -8.83 -9.01
N PRO A 99 -1.01 -7.71 -9.77
CA PRO A 99 -0.01 -7.38 -10.77
C PRO A 99 1.40 -7.28 -10.16
N ALA A 100 2.38 -7.90 -10.80
CA ALA A 100 3.79 -7.87 -10.39
C ALA A 100 4.39 -6.45 -10.43
N ALA A 101 3.84 -5.62 -11.34
CA ALA A 101 4.28 -4.23 -11.54
C ALA A 101 3.83 -3.27 -10.43
N VAL A 102 3.10 -3.74 -9.41
CA VAL A 102 2.51 -2.90 -8.35
C VAL A 102 3.06 -3.26 -6.99
N ASP A 103 3.59 -2.28 -6.29
CA ASP A 103 3.97 -2.37 -4.88
C ASP A 103 3.95 -0.98 -4.21
N LYS A 104 4.02 -0.97 -2.88
CA LYS A 104 4.00 0.28 -2.10
C LYS A 104 5.21 1.17 -2.39
N GLY A 105 6.36 0.59 -2.72
CA GLY A 105 7.56 1.34 -3.06
C GLY A 105 7.41 2.14 -4.36
N ARG A 106 6.83 1.53 -5.39
CA ARG A 106 6.52 2.22 -6.65
C ARG A 106 5.51 3.34 -6.47
N ALA A 107 4.50 3.13 -5.62
CA ALA A 107 3.54 4.19 -5.28
C ALA A 107 4.22 5.38 -4.59
N ILE A 108 5.12 5.11 -3.63
CA ILE A 108 5.92 6.14 -2.95
C ILE A 108 6.80 6.88 -3.97
N ALA A 109 7.54 6.15 -4.81
CA ALA A 109 8.40 6.75 -5.82
C ALA A 109 7.60 7.68 -6.77
N ALA A 110 6.39 7.28 -7.15
CA ALA A 110 5.52 8.10 -7.98
C ALA A 110 5.05 9.38 -7.25
N PHE A 111 4.66 9.30 -5.98
CA PHE A 111 4.34 10.49 -5.19
C PHE A 111 5.53 11.46 -5.08
N MET A 112 6.72 10.93 -4.89
CA MET A 112 7.93 11.77 -4.73
C MET A 112 8.36 12.49 -6.02
N GLN A 113 7.71 12.22 -7.16
CA GLN A 113 7.89 12.99 -8.40
C GLN A 113 6.90 14.15 -8.52
N GLU A 114 5.93 14.30 -7.62
CA GLU A 114 4.82 15.24 -7.74
C GLU A 114 4.78 16.23 -6.57
N PRO A 115 4.34 17.49 -6.77
CA PRO A 115 3.97 18.37 -5.67
C PRO A 115 2.84 17.77 -4.82
N PRO A 116 2.84 17.95 -3.50
CA PRO A 116 3.78 18.70 -2.68
C PRO A 116 4.98 17.87 -2.19
N PHE A 117 5.17 16.63 -2.67
CA PHE A 117 6.15 15.69 -2.15
C PHE A 117 7.52 15.80 -2.83
N ALA A 118 7.56 16.26 -4.08
CA ALA A 118 8.81 16.47 -4.79
C ALA A 118 9.77 17.34 -3.95
N THR A 119 11.05 16.95 -3.90
CA THR A 119 12.10 17.58 -3.10
C THR A 119 12.02 17.41 -1.58
N ARG A 120 11.00 16.71 -1.05
CA ARG A 120 10.88 16.41 0.38
C ARG A 120 11.56 15.09 0.72
N THR A 121 11.86 14.90 2.00
CA THR A 121 12.37 13.64 2.53
C THR A 121 11.17 12.75 2.90
N PRO A 122 11.00 11.56 2.28
CA PRO A 122 9.89 10.69 2.60
C PRO A 122 10.09 9.97 3.93
N ILE A 123 9.02 9.89 4.71
CA ILE A 123 8.92 9.01 5.88
C ILE A 123 7.80 8.02 5.59
N PHE A 124 8.12 6.74 5.63
CA PHE A 124 7.14 5.66 5.43
C PHE A 124 7.03 4.79 6.67
N VAL A 125 5.79 4.52 7.09
CA VAL A 125 5.49 3.70 8.26
C VAL A 125 4.68 2.49 7.82
N GLY A 126 5.01 1.30 8.34
CA GLY A 126 4.33 0.07 8.01
C GLY A 126 4.55 -1.03 9.04
N ASP A 127 3.71 -2.07 8.99
CA ASP A 127 3.72 -3.18 9.96
C ASP A 127 3.75 -4.56 9.28
N ASP A 128 3.48 -4.63 7.98
CA ASP A 128 3.33 -5.89 7.24
C ASP A 128 4.55 -6.19 6.33
N VAL A 129 4.62 -7.41 5.83
CA VAL A 129 5.62 -7.87 4.85
C VAL A 129 5.52 -7.07 3.55
N THR A 130 4.31 -6.70 3.15
CA THR A 130 4.08 -5.88 1.94
C THR A 130 4.63 -4.46 2.05
N ASP A 131 4.96 -4.00 3.27
CA ASP A 131 5.58 -2.69 3.51
C ASP A 131 7.07 -2.67 3.24
N GLU A 132 7.72 -3.84 3.13
CA GLU A 132 9.16 -3.93 2.90
C GLU A 132 9.58 -3.27 1.57
N ALA A 133 8.73 -3.35 0.53
CA ALA A 133 8.95 -2.62 -0.72
C ALA A 133 8.91 -1.08 -0.51
N GLY A 134 8.03 -0.61 0.39
CA GLY A 134 7.97 0.79 0.79
C GLY A 134 9.21 1.24 1.55
N PHE A 135 9.68 0.43 2.50
CA PHE A 135 10.91 0.70 3.25
C PHE A 135 12.13 0.75 2.31
N ALA A 136 12.26 -0.21 1.39
CA ALA A 136 13.33 -0.19 0.40
C ALA A 136 13.31 1.10 -0.45
N ALA A 137 12.12 1.52 -0.89
CA ALA A 137 11.98 2.73 -1.70
C ALA A 137 12.37 4.01 -0.95
N VAL A 138 11.92 4.19 0.30
CA VAL A 138 12.27 5.39 1.05
C VAL A 138 13.76 5.44 1.39
N VAL A 139 14.41 4.31 1.64
CA VAL A 139 15.85 4.23 1.85
C VAL A 139 16.60 4.67 0.59
N GLN A 140 16.19 4.19 -0.59
CA GLN A 140 16.76 4.63 -1.88
C GLN A 140 16.58 6.13 -2.13
N LEU A 141 15.48 6.69 -1.65
CA LEU A 141 15.17 8.13 -1.73
C LEU A 141 15.80 8.95 -0.58
N ARG A 142 16.71 8.36 0.20
CA ARG A 142 17.36 8.97 1.36
C ARG A 142 16.36 9.43 2.44
N GLY A 143 15.24 8.75 2.51
CA GLY A 143 14.21 8.95 3.53
C GLY A 143 14.32 7.95 4.68
N HIS A 144 13.26 7.85 5.46
CA HIS A 144 13.20 7.03 6.67
C HIS A 144 12.06 6.03 6.63
N GLY A 145 12.36 4.77 6.90
CA GLY A 145 11.36 3.72 7.14
C GLY A 145 11.18 3.48 8.62
N ILE A 146 9.95 3.37 9.09
CA ILE A 146 9.61 3.05 10.48
C ILE A 146 8.77 1.77 10.51
N LYS A 147 9.35 0.66 10.95
CA LYS A 147 8.63 -0.59 11.19
C LYS A 147 7.85 -0.51 12.49
N VAL A 148 6.55 -0.78 12.45
CA VAL A 148 5.74 -0.97 13.65
C VAL A 148 5.72 -2.47 14.00
N GLY A 149 6.03 -2.79 15.25
CA GLY A 149 6.09 -4.17 15.74
C GLY A 149 7.39 -4.91 15.42
N ALA A 150 7.39 -6.21 15.70
CA ALA A 150 8.56 -7.09 15.61
C ALA A 150 8.78 -7.64 14.19
N GLY A 151 9.83 -8.43 14.01
CA GLY A 151 10.19 -9.16 12.80
C GLY A 151 11.31 -8.51 11.99
N PRO A 152 11.85 -9.23 10.98
CA PRO A 152 12.84 -8.71 10.06
C PRO A 152 12.30 -7.53 9.26
N THR A 153 13.15 -6.55 8.94
CA THR A 153 12.72 -5.38 8.16
C THR A 153 13.90 -4.64 7.54
N LEU A 154 13.63 -3.98 6.39
CA LEU A 154 14.50 -3.01 5.74
C LEU A 154 14.31 -1.58 6.28
N ALA A 155 13.34 -1.37 7.18
CA ALA A 155 13.12 -0.06 7.81
C ALA A 155 14.33 0.37 8.63
N THR A 156 14.65 1.67 8.58
CA THR A 156 15.80 2.27 9.31
C THR A 156 15.50 2.50 10.79
N HIS A 157 14.22 2.54 11.15
CA HIS A 157 13.74 2.76 12.51
C HIS A 157 12.66 1.74 12.87
N ARG A 158 12.42 1.59 14.18
CA ARG A 158 11.37 0.72 14.71
C ARG A 158 10.58 1.42 15.79
N CYS A 159 9.29 1.10 15.83
CA CYS A 159 8.35 1.49 16.86
C CYS A 159 7.61 0.24 17.35
N ASP A 160 7.44 0.04 18.64
CA ASP A 160 6.90 -1.20 19.17
C ASP A 160 5.39 -1.35 18.91
N THR A 161 4.65 -0.25 18.97
CA THR A 161 3.18 -0.26 18.86
C THR A 161 2.66 0.93 18.06
N PRO A 162 1.44 0.84 17.48
CA PRO A 162 0.78 1.99 16.88
C PRO A 162 0.58 3.16 17.86
N ALA A 163 0.34 2.88 19.13
CA ALA A 163 0.19 3.91 20.17
C ALA A 163 1.49 4.72 20.38
N ALA A 164 2.64 4.02 20.39
CA ALA A 164 3.94 4.69 20.50
C ALA A 164 4.24 5.57 19.28
N LEU A 165 3.84 5.13 18.07
CA LEU A 165 3.95 5.94 16.86
C LEU A 165 3.10 7.21 16.96
N LEU A 166 1.85 7.11 17.41
CA LEU A 166 0.97 8.27 17.59
C LEU A 166 1.54 9.28 18.59
N ALA A 167 2.02 8.80 19.74
CA ALA A 167 2.66 9.65 20.75
C ALA A 167 3.91 10.38 20.21
N TRP A 168 4.71 9.69 19.38
CA TRP A 168 5.84 10.32 18.70
C TRP A 168 5.39 11.42 17.73
N LEU A 169 4.34 11.17 16.93
CA LEU A 169 3.79 12.17 16.01
C LEU A 169 3.22 13.39 16.73
N GLU A 170 2.48 13.19 17.83
CA GLU A 170 1.94 14.26 18.67
C GLU A 170 3.08 15.13 19.26
N THR A 171 4.15 14.49 19.75
CA THR A 171 5.32 15.20 20.26
C THR A 171 6.01 16.01 19.17
N ALA A 172 6.18 15.44 17.97
CA ALA A 172 6.79 16.11 16.84
C ALA A 172 5.96 17.32 16.38
N LEU A 173 4.63 17.21 16.38
CA LEU A 173 3.73 18.32 16.06
C LEU A 173 3.79 19.44 17.09
N ALA A 174 3.86 19.10 18.39
CA ALA A 174 3.97 20.09 19.46
C ALA A 174 5.30 20.86 19.45
N GLN A 175 6.35 20.28 18.90
CA GLN A 175 7.68 20.88 18.77
C GLN A 175 7.86 21.73 17.51
N GLN A 176 6.90 21.72 16.58
CA GLN A 176 6.98 22.58 15.40
C GLN A 176 6.85 24.06 15.83
N PRO A 177 7.79 24.94 15.39
CA PRO A 177 7.66 26.36 15.66
C PRO A 177 6.36 26.87 15.03
N GLN A 178 5.51 27.48 15.85
CA GLN A 178 4.30 28.16 15.37
C GLN A 178 4.73 29.37 14.51
N GLY A 179 4.83 29.20 13.19
CA GLY A 179 5.27 30.31 12.36
C GLY A 179 5.60 30.05 10.90
N ALA A 180 5.45 28.84 10.38
CA ALA A 180 5.52 28.64 8.93
C ALA A 180 4.12 28.72 8.32
N GLY A 181 3.47 29.86 8.46
CA GLY A 181 2.25 30.22 7.75
C GLY A 181 2.54 30.27 6.26
N ALA A 182 1.65 29.68 5.45
CA ALA A 182 1.68 29.71 4.02
C ALA A 182 1.88 31.14 3.51
N ASP A 183 2.99 31.42 2.83
CA ASP A 183 3.13 32.59 1.98
C ASP A 183 2.08 32.49 0.87
N THR A 184 1.00 33.20 1.05
CA THR A 184 0.04 33.49 -0.01
C THR A 184 0.73 34.43 -0.99
N PRO A 185 0.90 34.10 -2.28
CA PRO A 185 1.47 35.03 -3.22
C PRO A 185 0.56 36.26 -3.33
N ALA A 186 1.12 37.42 -2.99
CA ALA A 186 0.47 38.71 -3.11
C ALA A 186 -0.05 38.90 -4.54
N SER A 187 -1.36 39.12 -4.67
CA SER A 187 -1.99 39.54 -5.91
C SER A 187 -1.42 40.89 -6.35
N GLY A 188 -0.58 40.88 -7.38
CA GLY A 188 -0.12 42.11 -8.04
C GLY A 188 -1.31 42.87 -8.62
N ARG A 189 -1.68 43.97 -8.03
CA ARG A 189 -2.54 44.98 -8.65
C ARG A 189 -1.75 45.63 -9.77
N THR A 190 -2.16 45.42 -10.99
CA THR A 190 -1.74 46.26 -12.12
C THR A 190 -2.67 47.49 -12.13
N THR A 191 -2.10 48.66 -11.89
CA THR A 191 -2.74 49.95 -12.15
C THR A 191 -2.18 50.53 -13.42
N ALA A 192 -3.11 51.06 -14.26
CA ALA A 192 -3.02 51.91 -15.43
C ALA A 192 -2.57 51.28 -16.73
#